data_a172ad7fc6ca3da7248732d5922b20aa
#
_entry.id   a172ad7fc6ca3da7248732d5922b20aa
#
_cell.length_a   1.000
_cell.length_b   1.000
_cell.length_c   1.000
_cell.angle_alpha   90.00
_cell.angle_beta   90.00
_cell.angle_gamma   90.00
#
_symmetry.space_group_name_H-M   'P 1'
#
loop_
_entity.id
_entity.type
_entity.pdbx_description
1 polymer ?
#
loop_
_entity_poly.entity_id
_entity_poly.type
_entity_poly.pdbx_seq_one_letter_code
_entity_poly.pdbx_strand_id
1 'polypeptide(L)'
;MGRLLSYSGISTKIRAMQSKLISESEIQEMLQFTSVSHAAAWLKRTPEYAKAWADLDENSLHRGQIEKLLKASIFKDFSKIYQFANPEQRKFLDLYSRRYEIRVLKEIMTNLFDHKSTDAVDVSPYCDFFRRHSKLDLDRLTSCTTMDEFINTLKGNEFYVPLSRIQNHDTALLFDYGMALDLYYFSMIWNVRKKLFSGKDLEQITTAYGEKFDMLNLQFISRSKRYFSMAPADIYALLIPMNYKLKKEEITALVEASTREEAQQIFRKTYYGKKYDHLSAHNLEEFYNYMLRTTLEKASRKDPYSVAMLYSYMYHKEHEVNRLTIAIECIRYGVAPDEAMQYIRNN
;
A
#
# COMPACT_ATOMS: atom_id res chain seq x y z
N MET A 1 -30.32 -7.15 -12.67
CA MET A 1 -29.98 -6.14 -13.72
C MET A 1 -29.23 -4.92 -13.16
N GLY A 2 -29.59 -4.34 -11.99
CA GLY A 2 -28.99 -3.10 -11.49
C GLY A 2 -27.46 -3.09 -11.32
N ARG A 3 -26.87 -4.17 -10.80
CA ARG A 3 -25.44 -4.23 -10.51
C ARG A 3 -24.57 -4.37 -11.78
N LEU A 4 -24.98 -5.16 -12.74
CA LEU A 4 -24.34 -5.27 -14.04
C LEU A 4 -24.28 -3.89 -14.73
N LEU A 5 -25.41 -3.17 -14.77
CA LEU A 5 -25.46 -1.84 -15.35
C LEU A 5 -24.59 -0.84 -14.60
N SER A 6 -24.60 -0.91 -13.26
CA SER A 6 -23.80 -0.02 -12.40
C SER A 6 -22.29 -0.20 -12.59
N TYR A 7 -21.81 -1.41 -12.83
CA TYR A 7 -20.38 -1.72 -12.91
C TYR A 7 -19.83 -1.93 -14.33
N SER A 8 -20.68 -2.11 -15.37
CA SER A 8 -20.22 -2.48 -16.73
C SER A 8 -19.22 -1.48 -17.30
N GLY A 9 -19.52 -0.18 -17.22
CA GLY A 9 -18.66 0.86 -17.75
C GLY A 9 -17.29 0.91 -17.07
N ILE A 10 -17.29 0.94 -15.73
CA ILE A 10 -16.03 0.99 -14.97
C ILE A 10 -15.22 -0.29 -15.09
N SER A 11 -15.88 -1.47 -15.15
CA SER A 11 -15.19 -2.74 -15.35
C SER A 11 -14.50 -2.82 -16.71
N THR A 12 -15.15 -2.34 -17.76
CA THR A 12 -14.55 -2.24 -19.10
C THR A 12 -13.35 -1.29 -19.08
N LYS A 13 -13.49 -0.13 -18.44
CA LYS A 13 -12.39 0.83 -18.29
C LYS A 13 -11.20 0.23 -17.55
N ILE A 14 -11.44 -0.43 -16.42
CA ILE A 14 -10.40 -1.08 -15.62
C ILE A 14 -9.69 -2.18 -16.41
N ARG A 15 -10.41 -3.03 -17.15
CA ARG A 15 -9.80 -4.06 -17.99
C ARG A 15 -8.89 -3.46 -19.07
N ALA A 16 -9.32 -2.37 -19.72
CA ALA A 16 -8.51 -1.66 -20.69
C ALA A 16 -7.27 -0.97 -20.07
N MET A 17 -7.33 -0.57 -18.81
CA MET A 17 -6.17 -0.08 -18.06
C MET A 17 -5.26 -1.23 -17.63
N GLN A 18 -5.84 -2.34 -17.16
CA GLN A 18 -5.11 -3.52 -16.70
C GLN A 18 -4.30 -4.19 -17.82
N SER A 19 -4.81 -4.18 -19.06
CA SER A 19 -4.09 -4.72 -20.22
C SER A 19 -2.85 -3.92 -20.62
N LYS A 20 -2.63 -2.74 -20.02
CA LYS A 20 -1.46 -1.88 -20.24
C LYS A 20 -0.40 -2.00 -19.14
N LEU A 21 -0.73 -2.69 -18.05
CA LEU A 21 0.25 -2.91 -16.98
C LEU A 21 1.40 -3.77 -17.50
N ILE A 22 2.60 -3.41 -17.09
CA ILE A 22 3.83 -4.10 -17.50
C ILE A 22 3.87 -5.49 -16.85
N SER A 23 4.00 -6.50 -17.69
CA SER A 23 4.08 -7.91 -17.31
C SER A 23 5.44 -8.26 -16.71
N GLU A 24 5.52 -9.42 -16.06
CA GLU A 24 6.79 -9.93 -15.53
C GLU A 24 7.82 -10.18 -16.64
N SER A 25 7.40 -10.65 -17.82
CA SER A 25 8.28 -10.86 -18.97
C SER A 25 8.83 -9.55 -19.52
N GLU A 26 8.03 -8.49 -19.55
CA GLU A 26 8.48 -7.15 -19.96
C GLU A 26 9.45 -6.53 -18.94
N ILE A 27 9.27 -6.77 -17.64
CA ILE A 27 10.26 -6.37 -16.63
C ILE A 27 11.58 -7.14 -16.82
N GLN A 28 11.51 -8.44 -17.11
CA GLN A 28 12.70 -9.24 -17.38
C GLN A 28 13.46 -8.76 -18.62
N GLU A 29 12.77 -8.30 -19.67
CA GLU A 29 13.36 -7.61 -20.81
C GLU A 29 14.03 -6.29 -20.39
N MET A 30 13.36 -5.47 -19.60
CA MET A 30 13.89 -4.20 -19.11
C MET A 30 15.18 -4.39 -18.30
N LEU A 31 15.31 -5.46 -17.52
CA LEU A 31 16.51 -5.78 -16.74
C LEU A 31 17.74 -6.12 -17.59
N GLN A 32 17.59 -6.35 -18.90
CA GLN A 32 18.74 -6.53 -19.80
C GLN A 32 19.43 -5.21 -20.18
N PHE A 33 18.83 -4.07 -19.87
CA PHE A 33 19.43 -2.78 -20.15
C PHE A 33 20.58 -2.47 -19.18
N THR A 34 21.61 -1.82 -19.70
CA THR A 34 22.83 -1.50 -18.94
C THR A 34 22.82 -0.09 -18.34
N SER A 35 21.78 0.70 -18.59
CA SER A 35 21.65 2.06 -18.06
C SER A 35 20.21 2.43 -17.75
N VAL A 36 20.06 3.33 -16.78
CA VAL A 36 18.76 3.91 -16.39
C VAL A 36 18.14 4.67 -17.55
N SER A 37 18.93 5.34 -18.42
CA SER A 37 18.43 6.06 -19.60
C SER A 37 17.80 5.11 -20.62
N HIS A 38 18.40 3.95 -20.86
CA HIS A 38 17.81 2.92 -21.75
C HIS A 38 16.49 2.39 -21.19
N ALA A 39 16.42 2.12 -19.88
CA ALA A 39 15.18 1.71 -19.22
C ALA A 39 14.12 2.81 -19.31
N ALA A 40 14.46 4.08 -19.15
CA ALA A 40 13.55 5.22 -19.31
C ALA A 40 13.05 5.34 -20.77
N ALA A 41 13.92 5.19 -21.76
CA ALA A 41 13.55 5.18 -23.18
C ALA A 41 12.60 4.02 -23.52
N TRP A 42 12.80 2.87 -22.91
CA TRP A 42 11.91 1.72 -23.08
C TRP A 42 10.54 1.99 -22.43
N LEU A 43 10.50 2.48 -21.19
CA LEU A 43 9.24 2.86 -20.52
C LEU A 43 8.45 3.88 -21.33
N LYS A 44 9.12 4.88 -21.90
CA LYS A 44 8.51 5.90 -22.77
C LYS A 44 7.78 5.32 -23.99
N ARG A 45 8.14 4.12 -24.45
CA ARG A 45 7.49 3.43 -25.57
C ARG A 45 6.32 2.53 -25.15
N THR A 46 6.19 2.22 -23.86
CA THR A 46 5.11 1.36 -23.37
C THR A 46 3.77 2.09 -23.40
N PRO A 47 2.64 1.39 -23.68
CA PRO A 47 1.32 2.01 -23.82
C PRO A 47 0.85 2.77 -22.57
N GLU A 48 1.34 2.39 -21.39
CA GLU A 48 0.97 3.02 -20.11
C GLU A 48 1.65 4.39 -19.94
N TYR A 49 2.95 4.47 -20.27
CA TYR A 49 3.76 5.64 -19.96
C TYR A 49 3.98 6.58 -21.19
N ALA A 50 3.83 6.09 -22.42
CA ALA A 50 4.14 6.80 -23.64
C ALA A 50 3.57 8.24 -23.69
N LYS A 51 2.28 8.41 -23.38
CA LYS A 51 1.63 9.73 -23.40
C LYS A 51 2.12 10.66 -22.30
N ALA A 52 2.44 10.11 -21.13
CA ALA A 52 2.86 10.90 -19.97
C ALA A 52 4.31 11.36 -20.06
N TRP A 53 5.13 10.62 -20.81
CA TRP A 53 6.57 10.81 -20.92
C TRP A 53 7.00 11.31 -22.29
N ALA A 54 6.04 11.64 -23.19
CA ALA A 54 6.32 12.01 -24.58
C ALA A 54 7.35 13.15 -24.72
N ASP A 55 7.21 14.19 -23.90
CA ASP A 55 8.04 15.40 -23.94
C ASP A 55 9.29 15.32 -23.05
N LEU A 56 9.55 14.18 -22.40
CA LEU A 56 10.71 14.01 -21.53
C LEU A 56 11.94 13.60 -22.34
N ASP A 57 13.09 14.21 -22.04
CA ASP A 57 14.38 13.75 -22.54
C ASP A 57 14.91 12.63 -21.63
N GLU A 58 14.90 11.41 -22.14
CA GLU A 58 15.33 10.21 -21.41
C GLU A 58 16.81 10.26 -20.97
N ASN A 59 17.65 11.02 -21.67
CA ASN A 59 19.07 11.15 -21.31
C ASN A 59 19.28 12.08 -20.11
N SER A 60 18.33 12.97 -19.85
CA SER A 60 18.36 13.88 -18.71
C SER A 60 17.70 13.25 -17.45
N LEU A 61 16.96 12.15 -17.61
CA LEU A 61 16.24 11.52 -16.50
C LEU A 61 17.20 10.71 -15.62
N HIS A 62 17.33 11.14 -14.38
CA HIS A 62 17.97 10.32 -13.36
C HIS A 62 16.93 9.50 -12.57
N ARG A 63 17.39 8.49 -11.81
CA ARG A 63 16.54 7.54 -11.04
C ARG A 63 15.43 8.23 -10.26
N GLY A 64 15.75 9.29 -9.49
CA GLY A 64 14.76 9.96 -8.65
C GLY A 64 13.60 10.60 -9.43
N GLN A 65 13.88 11.14 -10.63
CA GLN A 65 12.84 11.68 -11.52
C GLN A 65 11.94 10.57 -12.07
N ILE A 66 12.54 9.44 -12.48
CA ILE A 66 11.78 8.28 -12.96
C ILE A 66 10.86 7.75 -11.86
N GLU A 67 11.35 7.63 -10.63
CA GLU A 67 10.56 7.18 -9.48
C GLU A 67 9.37 8.11 -9.21
N LYS A 68 9.57 9.44 -9.29
CA LYS A 68 8.48 10.43 -9.19
C LYS A 68 7.42 10.25 -10.27
N LEU A 69 7.83 10.07 -11.51
CA LEU A 69 6.93 9.85 -12.64
C LEU A 69 6.15 8.54 -12.51
N LEU A 70 6.80 7.47 -12.04
CA LEU A 70 6.16 6.21 -11.73
C LEU A 70 5.13 6.37 -10.62
N LYS A 71 5.47 7.02 -9.51
CA LYS A 71 4.53 7.32 -8.42
C LYS A 71 3.35 8.16 -8.89
N ALA A 72 3.59 9.21 -9.68
CA ALA A 72 2.55 10.06 -10.24
C ALA A 72 1.56 9.27 -11.11
N SER A 73 2.00 8.20 -11.77
CA SER A 73 1.12 7.35 -12.59
C SER A 73 0.01 6.67 -11.77
N ILE A 74 0.27 6.31 -10.51
CA ILE A 74 -0.74 5.73 -9.59
C ILE A 74 -1.89 6.73 -9.39
N PHE A 75 -1.57 7.98 -9.10
CA PHE A 75 -2.56 9.03 -8.84
C PHE A 75 -3.32 9.45 -10.10
N LYS A 76 -2.65 9.43 -11.24
CA LYS A 76 -3.27 9.64 -12.55
C LYS A 76 -4.30 8.56 -12.85
N ASP A 77 -3.97 7.32 -12.58
CA ASP A 77 -4.88 6.19 -12.80
C ASP A 77 -6.03 6.18 -11.80
N PHE A 78 -5.77 6.49 -10.52
CA PHE A 78 -6.82 6.71 -9.54
C PHE A 78 -7.82 7.76 -10.02
N SER A 79 -7.34 8.92 -10.48
CA SER A 79 -8.20 10.01 -10.96
C SER A 79 -9.00 9.60 -12.20
N LYS A 80 -8.43 8.84 -13.14
CA LYS A 80 -9.17 8.28 -14.28
C LYS A 80 -10.31 7.36 -13.82
N ILE A 81 -10.03 6.46 -12.86
CA ILE A 81 -11.05 5.55 -12.32
C ILE A 81 -12.12 6.35 -11.60
N TYR A 82 -11.74 7.32 -10.78
CA TYR A 82 -12.67 8.16 -10.02
C TYR A 82 -13.64 8.93 -10.91
N GLN A 83 -13.18 9.43 -12.07
CA GLN A 83 -14.04 10.09 -13.07
C GLN A 83 -15.10 9.16 -13.65
N PHE A 84 -14.78 7.88 -13.85
CA PHE A 84 -15.73 6.87 -14.36
C PHE A 84 -16.61 6.25 -13.27
N ALA A 85 -16.24 6.43 -12.01
CA ALA A 85 -16.92 5.85 -10.86
C ALA A 85 -18.22 6.57 -10.56
N ASN A 86 -19.28 5.80 -10.31
CA ASN A 86 -20.54 6.33 -9.76
C ASN A 86 -20.40 6.62 -8.24
N PRO A 87 -21.38 7.30 -7.61
CA PRO A 87 -21.29 7.67 -6.19
C PRO A 87 -21.03 6.50 -5.23
N GLU A 88 -21.60 5.32 -5.48
CA GLU A 88 -21.37 4.14 -4.63
C GLU A 88 -19.92 3.62 -4.76
N GLN A 89 -19.39 3.60 -5.96
CA GLN A 89 -18.00 3.20 -6.22
C GLN A 89 -17.00 4.21 -5.66
N ARG A 90 -17.34 5.51 -5.70
CA ARG A 90 -16.52 6.57 -5.11
C ARG A 90 -16.37 6.42 -3.60
N LYS A 91 -17.38 5.89 -2.89
CA LYS A 91 -17.23 5.57 -1.45
C LYS A 91 -16.03 4.66 -1.17
N PHE A 92 -15.81 3.65 -2.03
CA PHE A 92 -14.63 2.79 -1.91
C PHE A 92 -13.33 3.54 -2.24
N LEU A 93 -13.32 4.33 -3.31
CA LEU A 93 -12.14 5.08 -3.72
C LEU A 93 -11.76 6.14 -2.69
N ASP A 94 -12.73 6.83 -2.09
CA ASP A 94 -12.51 7.79 -1.01
C ASP A 94 -11.93 7.12 0.23
N LEU A 95 -12.43 5.92 0.58
CA LEU A 95 -11.88 5.13 1.67
C LEU A 95 -10.45 4.66 1.37
N TYR A 96 -10.21 4.20 0.15
CA TYR A 96 -8.90 3.71 -0.31
C TYR A 96 -7.86 4.83 -0.34
N SER A 97 -8.25 6.04 -0.74
CA SER A 97 -7.34 7.18 -0.90
C SER A 97 -6.72 7.67 0.42
N ARG A 98 -7.34 7.40 1.58
CA ARG A 98 -6.79 7.76 2.89
C ARG A 98 -5.39 7.21 3.14
N ARG A 99 -5.07 6.06 2.56
CA ARG A 99 -3.71 5.50 2.66
C ARG A 99 -2.64 6.37 1.99
N TYR A 100 -3.02 7.11 0.94
CA TYR A 100 -2.12 8.05 0.29
C TYR A 100 -1.89 9.30 1.15
N GLU A 101 -2.95 9.78 1.79
CA GLU A 101 -2.85 10.89 2.74
C GLU A 101 -1.89 10.51 3.89
N ILE A 102 -2.08 9.33 4.49
CA ILE A 102 -1.21 8.83 5.57
C ILE A 102 0.24 8.69 5.10
N ARG A 103 0.47 8.21 3.88
CA ARG A 103 1.83 8.11 3.32
C ARG A 103 2.51 9.46 3.29
N VAL A 104 1.85 10.49 2.76
CA VAL A 104 2.42 11.85 2.67
C VAL A 104 2.62 12.45 4.06
N LEU A 105 1.66 12.28 4.98
CA LEU A 105 1.84 12.72 6.36
C LEU A 105 3.07 12.07 7.00
N LYS A 106 3.31 10.77 6.80
CA LYS A 106 4.50 10.07 7.29
C LYS A 106 5.79 10.59 6.65
N GLU A 107 5.79 10.89 5.35
CA GLU A 107 6.95 11.46 4.66
C GLU A 107 7.31 12.84 5.26
N ILE A 108 6.32 13.71 5.50
CA ILE A 108 6.54 15.03 6.13
C ILE A 108 7.05 14.86 7.57
N MET A 109 6.41 13.99 8.38
CA MET A 109 6.85 13.73 9.75
C MET A 109 8.29 13.21 9.81
N THR A 110 8.69 12.33 8.90
CA THR A 110 10.07 11.82 8.83
C THR A 110 11.07 12.97 8.62
N ASN A 111 10.77 13.90 7.72
CA ASN A 111 11.66 15.05 7.50
C ASN A 111 11.72 16.00 8.70
N LEU A 112 10.60 16.20 9.40
CA LEU A 112 10.57 17.02 10.62
C LEU A 112 11.40 16.39 11.75
N PHE A 113 11.31 15.06 11.94
CA PHE A 113 12.11 14.35 12.95
C PHE A 113 13.60 14.33 12.61
N ASP A 114 13.95 14.20 11.33
CA ASP A 114 15.35 14.25 10.88
C ASP A 114 15.94 15.68 10.88
N HIS A 115 15.19 16.68 11.35
CA HIS A 115 15.54 18.12 11.29
C HIS A 115 15.91 18.59 9.89
N LYS A 116 15.39 17.96 8.87
CA LYS A 116 15.51 18.39 7.49
C LYS A 116 14.45 19.43 7.17
N SER A 117 14.78 20.36 6.25
CA SER A 117 13.76 21.28 5.73
C SER A 117 12.59 20.49 5.13
N THR A 118 11.36 20.87 5.46
CA THR A 118 10.15 20.31 4.84
C THR A 118 10.08 20.60 3.34
N ASP A 119 10.79 21.63 2.87
CA ASP A 119 10.97 21.92 1.43
C ASP A 119 11.65 20.77 0.68
N ALA A 120 12.34 19.88 1.41
CA ALA A 120 12.91 18.66 0.82
C ALA A 120 11.87 17.58 0.51
N VAL A 121 10.64 17.68 1.06
CA VAL A 121 9.55 16.75 0.73
C VAL A 121 8.98 17.09 -0.63
N ASP A 122 9.29 16.27 -1.62
CA ASP A 122 8.73 16.46 -2.94
C ASP A 122 7.29 15.91 -3.02
N VAL A 123 6.34 16.78 -2.81
CA VAL A 123 4.90 16.48 -2.92
C VAL A 123 4.36 16.62 -4.35
N SER A 124 5.19 16.96 -5.34
CA SER A 124 4.76 17.19 -6.72
C SER A 124 4.00 16.00 -7.33
N PRO A 125 4.34 14.72 -7.08
CA PRO A 125 3.57 13.59 -7.58
C PRO A 125 2.15 13.52 -7.04
N TYR A 126 1.89 14.18 -5.90
CA TYR A 126 0.63 14.11 -5.16
C TYR A 126 -0.27 15.34 -5.37
N CYS A 127 0.27 16.49 -5.77
CA CYS A 127 -0.43 17.79 -5.76
C CYS A 127 -1.80 17.76 -6.45
N ASP A 128 -1.88 17.24 -7.69
CA ASP A 128 -3.14 17.20 -8.43
C ASP A 128 -4.17 16.25 -7.80
N PHE A 129 -3.70 15.14 -7.24
CA PHE A 129 -4.54 14.20 -6.53
C PHE A 129 -5.10 14.84 -5.25
N PHE A 130 -4.24 15.43 -4.42
CA PHE A 130 -4.65 16.03 -3.15
C PHE A 130 -5.63 17.19 -3.36
N ARG A 131 -5.37 18.07 -4.32
CA ARG A 131 -6.28 19.18 -4.65
C ARG A 131 -7.69 18.71 -5.01
N ARG A 132 -7.83 17.52 -5.61
CA ARG A 132 -9.11 16.99 -6.10
C ARG A 132 -9.80 16.05 -5.13
N HIS A 133 -9.07 15.30 -4.33
CA HIS A 133 -9.58 14.14 -3.59
C HIS A 133 -9.25 14.16 -2.10
N SER A 134 -8.53 15.16 -1.61
CA SER A 134 -8.14 15.28 -0.20
C SER A 134 -8.63 16.61 0.39
N LYS A 135 -8.77 16.62 1.72
CA LYS A 135 -9.01 17.84 2.51
C LYS A 135 -7.72 18.36 3.18
N LEU A 136 -6.59 17.70 2.93
CA LEU A 136 -5.30 18.14 3.45
C LEU A 136 -4.76 19.28 2.60
N ASP A 137 -4.29 20.34 3.27
CA ASP A 137 -3.58 21.45 2.67
C ASP A 137 -2.08 21.14 2.67
N LEU A 138 -1.59 20.61 1.54
CA LEU A 138 -0.18 20.20 1.43
C LEU A 138 0.78 21.39 1.59
N ASP A 139 0.42 22.56 1.08
CA ASP A 139 1.29 23.74 1.14
C ASP A 139 1.51 24.18 2.59
N ARG A 140 0.45 24.17 3.39
CA ARG A 140 0.57 24.43 4.83
C ARG A 140 1.31 23.35 5.58
N LEU A 141 1.07 22.07 5.27
CA LEU A 141 1.72 20.95 5.94
C LEU A 141 3.22 20.88 5.65
N THR A 142 3.63 21.18 4.41
CA THR A 142 5.05 21.21 4.02
C THR A 142 5.79 22.45 4.48
N SER A 143 5.08 23.52 4.88
CA SER A 143 5.70 24.73 5.46
C SER A 143 5.96 24.63 6.96
N CYS A 144 5.43 23.60 7.65
CA CYS A 144 5.67 23.40 9.07
C CYS A 144 7.14 23.09 9.37
N THR A 145 7.65 23.61 10.46
CA THR A 145 9.05 23.43 10.88
C THR A 145 9.20 22.55 12.11
N THR A 146 8.10 22.30 12.82
CA THR A 146 8.05 21.45 14.02
C THR A 146 6.89 20.47 13.97
N MET A 147 7.00 19.37 14.73
CA MET A 147 5.91 18.41 14.89
C MET A 147 4.67 19.04 15.52
N ASP A 148 4.85 19.94 16.47
CA ASP A 148 3.74 20.64 17.14
C ASP A 148 2.95 21.53 16.17
N GLU A 149 3.64 22.27 15.32
CA GLU A 149 3.02 23.07 14.26
C GLU A 149 2.29 22.19 13.26
N PHE A 150 2.93 21.10 12.81
CA PHE A 150 2.36 20.12 11.90
C PHE A 150 1.07 19.50 12.45
N ILE A 151 1.08 19.01 13.69
CA ILE A 151 -0.12 18.42 14.31
C ILE A 151 -1.21 19.48 14.48
N ASN A 152 -0.87 20.70 14.91
CA ASN A 152 -1.83 21.79 15.05
C ASN A 152 -2.46 22.20 13.72
N THR A 153 -1.73 22.14 12.61
CA THR A 153 -2.26 22.40 11.27
C THR A 153 -3.35 21.38 10.86
N LEU A 154 -3.33 20.19 11.44
CA LEU A 154 -4.34 19.16 11.21
C LEU A 154 -5.61 19.33 12.07
N LYS A 155 -5.74 20.38 12.90
CA LYS A 155 -6.97 20.64 13.69
C LYS A 155 -8.20 20.69 12.79
N GLY A 156 -9.23 19.93 13.15
CA GLY A 156 -10.45 19.78 12.34
C GLY A 156 -10.38 18.68 11.27
N ASN A 157 -9.20 18.08 11.06
CA ASN A 157 -9.03 16.91 10.22
C ASN A 157 -9.06 15.62 11.05
N GLU A 158 -9.43 14.51 10.44
CA GLU A 158 -9.54 13.20 11.09
C GLU A 158 -8.21 12.66 11.63
N PHE A 159 -7.08 13.08 11.10
CA PHE A 159 -5.74 12.67 11.54
C PHE A 159 -5.24 13.42 12.78
N TYR A 160 -5.89 14.53 13.16
CA TYR A 160 -5.49 15.30 14.34
C TYR A 160 -5.56 14.48 15.64
N VAL A 161 -6.69 13.82 15.88
CA VAL A 161 -6.93 13.11 17.14
C VAL A 161 -5.92 11.97 17.38
N PRO A 162 -5.62 11.06 16.41
CA PRO A 162 -4.61 10.03 16.65
C PRO A 162 -3.21 10.61 16.91
N LEU A 163 -2.81 11.68 16.21
CA LEU A 163 -1.47 12.27 16.36
C LEU A 163 -1.34 13.09 17.66
N SER A 164 -2.35 13.87 18.03
CA SER A 164 -2.32 14.68 19.25
C SER A 164 -2.27 13.85 20.53
N ARG A 165 -2.77 12.61 20.50
CA ARG A 165 -2.66 11.69 21.63
C ARG A 165 -1.21 11.26 21.86
N ILE A 166 -0.45 11.03 20.80
CA ILE A 166 0.97 10.66 20.88
C ILE A 166 1.82 11.86 21.33
N GLN A 167 1.51 13.06 20.84
CA GLN A 167 2.20 14.32 21.21
C GLN A 167 2.27 14.56 22.73
N ASN A 168 1.28 14.11 23.48
CA ASN A 168 1.23 14.26 24.94
C ASN A 168 2.18 13.31 25.71
N HIS A 169 2.96 12.48 25.01
CA HIS A 169 3.96 11.58 25.59
C HIS A 169 5.38 12.15 25.35
N ASP A 170 6.08 12.53 26.40
CA ASP A 170 7.42 13.16 26.33
C ASP A 170 8.49 12.32 25.60
N THR A 171 8.27 11.03 25.47
CA THR A 171 9.20 10.07 24.85
C THR A 171 8.71 9.56 23.48
N ALA A 172 7.76 10.25 22.85
CA ALA A 172 7.19 9.82 21.59
C ALA A 172 8.22 9.78 20.45
N LEU A 173 8.30 8.66 19.77
CA LEU A 173 9.17 8.44 18.62
C LEU A 173 8.38 8.61 17.30
N LEU A 174 9.09 8.87 16.21
CA LEU A 174 8.50 8.89 14.86
C LEU A 174 7.67 7.61 14.55
N PHE A 175 8.15 6.47 15.04
CA PHE A 175 7.46 5.19 14.91
C PHE A 175 6.06 5.22 15.54
N ASP A 176 5.90 5.84 16.71
CA ASP A 176 4.62 5.90 17.43
C ASP A 176 3.56 6.70 16.65
N TYR A 177 3.96 7.84 16.09
CA TYR A 177 3.10 8.64 15.21
C TYR A 177 2.69 7.87 13.94
N GLY A 178 3.66 7.20 13.30
CA GLY A 178 3.40 6.37 12.14
C GLY A 178 2.43 5.24 12.43
N MET A 179 2.60 4.55 13.57
CA MET A 179 1.74 3.47 14.03
C MET A 179 0.33 3.98 14.37
N ALA A 180 0.22 5.15 15.03
CA ALA A 180 -1.08 5.76 15.35
C ALA A 180 -1.91 6.02 14.08
N LEU A 181 -1.30 6.51 13.01
CA LEU A 181 -1.97 6.72 11.73
C LEU A 181 -2.40 5.39 11.07
N ASP A 182 -1.54 4.37 11.11
CA ASP A 182 -1.89 3.05 10.53
C ASP A 182 -3.04 2.39 11.30
N LEU A 183 -2.98 2.37 12.62
CA LEU A 183 -4.05 1.81 13.46
C LEU A 183 -5.36 2.59 13.31
N TYR A 184 -5.27 3.92 13.18
CA TYR A 184 -6.43 4.75 12.86
C TYR A 184 -7.06 4.33 11.53
N TYR A 185 -6.26 4.21 10.46
CA TYR A 185 -6.74 3.82 9.13
C TYR A 185 -7.41 2.45 9.13
N PHE A 186 -6.78 1.46 9.75
CA PHE A 186 -7.33 0.10 9.82
C PHE A 186 -8.64 0.06 10.62
N SER A 187 -8.67 0.75 11.76
CA SER A 187 -9.87 0.84 12.58
C SER A 187 -11.01 1.57 11.86
N MET A 188 -10.70 2.65 11.18
CA MET A 188 -11.65 3.43 10.40
C MET A 188 -12.27 2.56 9.30
N ILE A 189 -11.46 1.90 8.46
CA ILE A 189 -11.98 1.01 7.39
C ILE A 189 -12.90 -0.06 7.97
N TRP A 190 -12.46 -0.73 9.05
CA TRP A 190 -13.23 -1.81 9.62
C TRP A 190 -14.57 -1.37 10.18
N ASN A 191 -14.60 -0.21 10.82
CA ASN A 191 -15.81 0.33 11.43
C ASN A 191 -16.80 0.88 10.40
N VAL A 192 -16.31 1.57 9.36
CA VAL A 192 -17.18 2.21 8.37
C VAL A 192 -17.69 1.26 7.30
N ARG A 193 -17.03 0.12 7.06
CA ARG A 193 -17.38 -0.78 5.96
C ARG A 193 -18.84 -1.21 5.93
N LYS A 194 -19.44 -1.51 7.11
CA LYS A 194 -20.84 -1.92 7.23
C LYS A 194 -21.83 -0.78 7.00
N LYS A 195 -21.38 0.48 7.15
CA LYS A 195 -22.20 1.67 6.89
C LYS A 195 -22.15 2.07 5.42
N LEU A 196 -21.00 1.86 4.77
CA LEU A 196 -20.77 2.30 3.40
C LEU A 196 -21.15 1.25 2.35
N PHE A 197 -21.07 -0.05 2.69
CA PHE A 197 -21.23 -1.14 1.73
C PHE A 197 -22.26 -2.15 2.20
N SER A 198 -22.86 -2.85 1.24
CA SER A 198 -23.84 -3.91 1.47
C SER A 198 -23.63 -5.09 0.51
N GLY A 199 -24.30 -6.21 0.77
CA GLY A 199 -24.27 -7.38 -0.09
C GLY A 199 -22.86 -7.85 -0.43
N LYS A 200 -22.60 -8.13 -1.70
CA LYS A 200 -21.31 -8.64 -2.18
C LYS A 200 -20.17 -7.67 -2.02
N ASP A 201 -20.37 -6.36 -2.15
CA ASP A 201 -19.31 -5.37 -1.96
C ASP A 201 -18.83 -5.36 -0.50
N LEU A 202 -19.75 -5.47 0.46
CA LEU A 202 -19.40 -5.61 1.87
C LEU A 202 -18.62 -6.92 2.12
N GLU A 203 -19.05 -8.03 1.53
CA GLU A 203 -18.36 -9.33 1.63
C GLU A 203 -16.93 -9.22 1.10
N GLN A 204 -16.74 -8.67 -0.11
CA GLN A 204 -15.44 -8.51 -0.75
C GLN A 204 -14.48 -7.63 0.08
N ILE A 205 -14.96 -6.47 0.54
CA ILE A 205 -14.18 -5.56 1.37
C ILE A 205 -13.83 -6.22 2.71
N THR A 206 -14.80 -6.88 3.35
CA THR A 206 -14.56 -7.57 4.63
C THR A 206 -13.53 -8.67 4.49
N THR A 207 -13.59 -9.46 3.41
CA THR A 207 -12.61 -10.52 3.15
C THR A 207 -11.22 -9.93 2.87
N ALA A 208 -11.12 -8.99 1.95
CA ALA A 208 -9.82 -8.44 1.54
C ALA A 208 -9.10 -7.71 2.69
N TYR A 209 -9.80 -6.84 3.41
CA TYR A 209 -9.20 -6.13 4.55
C TYR A 209 -9.05 -7.02 5.78
N GLY A 210 -9.97 -7.95 6.04
CA GLY A 210 -9.87 -8.89 7.15
C GLY A 210 -8.65 -9.80 7.03
N GLU A 211 -8.46 -10.43 5.85
CA GLU A 211 -7.26 -11.24 5.57
C GLU A 211 -5.99 -10.39 5.65
N LYS A 212 -6.03 -9.15 5.14
CA LYS A 212 -4.91 -8.22 5.24
C LYS A 212 -4.52 -7.93 6.69
N PHE A 213 -5.48 -7.64 7.57
CA PHE A 213 -5.20 -7.31 8.96
C PHE A 213 -4.67 -8.49 9.74
N ASP A 214 -5.24 -9.68 9.55
CA ASP A 214 -4.71 -10.91 10.16
C ASP A 214 -3.25 -11.15 9.74
N MET A 215 -2.93 -10.96 8.46
CA MET A 215 -1.57 -11.14 7.96
C MET A 215 -0.59 -10.08 8.48
N LEU A 216 -1.02 -8.82 8.59
CA LEU A 216 -0.21 -7.77 9.19
C LEU A 216 0.09 -8.09 10.67
N ASN A 217 -0.90 -8.59 11.42
CA ASN A 217 -0.69 -9.04 12.80
C ASN A 217 0.33 -10.19 12.86
N LEU A 218 0.23 -11.18 12.00
CA LEU A 218 1.22 -12.26 11.92
C LEU A 218 2.64 -11.75 11.60
N GLN A 219 2.75 -10.77 10.68
CA GLN A 219 4.04 -10.13 10.37
C GLN A 219 4.59 -9.35 11.55
N PHE A 220 3.77 -8.55 12.25
CA PHE A 220 4.19 -7.81 13.43
C PHE A 220 4.68 -8.75 14.53
N ILE A 221 3.94 -9.81 14.86
CA ILE A 221 4.36 -10.80 15.85
C ILE A 221 5.70 -11.42 15.47
N SER A 222 5.83 -11.86 14.21
CA SER A 222 7.04 -12.53 13.75
C SER A 222 8.26 -11.59 13.76
N ARG A 223 8.12 -10.36 13.28
CA ARG A 223 9.20 -9.37 13.24
C ARG A 223 9.61 -8.91 14.62
N SER A 224 8.64 -8.61 15.49
CA SER A 224 8.88 -8.17 16.86
C SER A 224 9.67 -9.21 17.65
N LYS A 225 9.37 -10.49 17.47
CA LYS A 225 10.11 -11.58 18.11
C LYS A 225 11.47 -11.84 17.48
N ARG A 226 11.54 -11.85 16.13
CA ARG A 226 12.74 -12.27 15.41
C ARG A 226 13.85 -11.23 15.44
N TYR A 227 13.49 -9.94 15.26
CA TYR A 227 14.47 -8.88 15.05
C TYR A 227 14.62 -7.94 16.23
N PHE A 228 13.60 -7.83 17.08
CA PHE A 228 13.58 -6.83 18.15
C PHE A 228 13.52 -7.46 19.56
N SER A 229 13.31 -8.77 19.66
CA SER A 229 13.17 -9.46 20.97
C SER A 229 12.20 -8.75 21.92
N MET A 230 11.09 -8.22 21.39
CA MET A 230 10.12 -7.44 22.14
C MET A 230 9.38 -8.30 23.18
N ALA A 231 9.06 -7.69 24.31
CA ALA A 231 8.21 -8.32 25.30
C ALA A 231 6.77 -8.50 24.78
N PRO A 232 6.03 -9.53 25.23
CA PRO A 232 4.64 -9.75 24.80
C PRO A 232 3.74 -8.52 24.94
N ALA A 233 3.86 -7.76 26.03
CA ALA A 233 3.07 -6.56 26.27
C ALA A 233 3.27 -5.49 25.16
N ASP A 234 4.52 -5.29 24.72
CA ASP A 234 4.85 -4.34 23.65
C ASP A 234 4.31 -4.84 22.31
N ILE A 235 4.38 -6.15 22.05
CA ILE A 235 3.80 -6.73 20.83
C ILE A 235 2.30 -6.49 20.79
N TYR A 236 1.57 -6.75 21.89
CA TYR A 236 0.13 -6.49 21.94
C TYR A 236 -0.25 -5.04 21.65
N ALA A 237 0.57 -4.07 22.06
CA ALA A 237 0.33 -2.66 21.80
C ALA A 237 0.42 -2.29 20.29
N LEU A 238 1.16 -3.06 19.50
CA LEU A 238 1.34 -2.85 18.07
C LEU A 238 0.30 -3.57 17.19
N LEU A 239 -0.45 -4.53 17.77
CA LEU A 239 -1.39 -5.31 16.98
C LEU A 239 -2.61 -4.49 16.56
N ILE A 240 -3.03 -4.74 15.33
CA ILE A 240 -4.32 -4.25 14.81
C ILE A 240 -5.43 -4.91 15.64
N PRO A 241 -6.30 -4.13 16.31
CA PRO A 241 -7.29 -4.68 17.25
C PRO A 241 -8.51 -5.28 16.54
N MET A 242 -8.30 -5.96 15.43
CA MET A 242 -9.33 -6.62 14.63
C MET A 242 -8.85 -8.02 14.23
N ASN A 243 -9.74 -8.99 14.37
CA ASN A 243 -9.51 -10.38 14.00
C ASN A 243 -10.55 -10.78 12.95
N TYR A 244 -10.13 -11.51 11.93
CA TYR A 244 -11.02 -12.00 10.87
C TYR A 244 -11.09 -13.53 10.84
N LYS A 245 -10.03 -14.19 10.42
CA LYS A 245 -9.89 -15.66 10.42
C LYS A 245 -8.89 -16.15 11.48
N LEU A 246 -8.01 -15.25 11.92
CA LEU A 246 -7.09 -15.52 13.01
C LEU A 246 -7.81 -15.28 14.33
N LYS A 247 -7.91 -16.33 15.17
CA LYS A 247 -8.61 -16.27 16.45
C LYS A 247 -7.77 -15.56 17.50
N LYS A 248 -8.44 -14.95 18.48
CA LYS A 248 -7.76 -14.26 19.58
C LYS A 248 -6.81 -15.19 20.35
N GLU A 249 -7.24 -16.42 20.60
CA GLU A 249 -6.45 -17.45 21.27
C GLU A 249 -5.20 -17.84 20.47
N GLU A 250 -5.31 -17.87 19.13
CA GLU A 250 -4.19 -18.15 18.24
C GLU A 250 -3.18 -16.98 18.24
N ILE A 251 -3.65 -15.73 18.25
CA ILE A 251 -2.82 -14.54 18.39
C ILE A 251 -2.08 -14.58 19.74
N THR A 252 -2.80 -14.82 20.84
CA THR A 252 -2.20 -14.92 22.16
C THR A 252 -1.12 -16.00 22.19
N ALA A 253 -1.42 -17.21 21.71
CA ALA A 253 -0.44 -18.28 21.66
C ALA A 253 0.80 -17.94 20.81
N LEU A 254 0.63 -17.24 19.67
CA LEU A 254 1.75 -16.80 18.84
C LEU A 254 2.61 -15.72 19.53
N VAL A 255 1.99 -14.79 20.25
CA VAL A 255 2.69 -13.74 21.01
C VAL A 255 3.46 -14.33 22.17
N GLU A 256 2.87 -15.27 22.92
CA GLU A 256 3.47 -15.90 24.10
C GLU A 256 4.44 -17.05 23.78
N ALA A 257 4.46 -17.57 22.55
CA ALA A 257 5.36 -18.65 22.14
C ALA A 257 6.82 -18.33 22.50
N SER A 258 7.49 -19.23 23.17
CA SER A 258 8.85 -19.05 23.68
C SER A 258 9.93 -19.31 22.61
N THR A 259 9.61 -20.16 21.63
CA THR A 259 10.54 -20.55 20.56
C THR A 259 9.93 -20.33 19.17
N ARG A 260 10.80 -20.28 18.17
CA ARG A 260 10.40 -20.20 16.77
C ARG A 260 9.65 -21.44 16.32
N GLU A 261 10.09 -22.60 16.76
CA GLU A 261 9.51 -23.91 16.45
C GLU A 261 8.09 -24.00 17.01
N GLU A 262 7.88 -23.54 18.23
CA GLU A 262 6.56 -23.46 18.87
C GLU A 262 5.64 -22.52 18.08
N ALA A 263 6.10 -21.32 17.74
CA ALA A 263 5.33 -20.36 16.93
C ALA A 263 4.95 -20.93 15.55
N GLN A 264 5.86 -21.67 14.89
CA GLN A 264 5.57 -22.35 13.64
C GLN A 264 4.52 -23.46 13.80
N GLN A 265 4.57 -24.24 14.86
CA GLN A 265 3.56 -25.28 15.14
C GLN A 265 2.18 -24.67 15.38
N ILE A 266 2.11 -23.55 16.10
CA ILE A 266 0.88 -22.80 16.32
C ILE A 266 0.36 -22.25 14.98
N PHE A 267 1.23 -21.58 14.20
CA PHE A 267 0.85 -21.03 12.89
C PHE A 267 0.26 -22.09 11.95
N ARG A 268 0.86 -23.28 11.85
CA ARG A 268 0.35 -24.39 11.02
C ARG A 268 -1.06 -24.83 11.38
N LYS A 269 -1.50 -24.62 12.61
CA LYS A 269 -2.85 -24.98 13.08
C LYS A 269 -3.89 -23.89 12.78
N THR A 270 -3.46 -22.67 12.45
CA THR A 270 -4.35 -21.55 12.12
C THR A 270 -5.05 -21.77 10.77
N TYR A 271 -6.08 -20.94 10.51
CA TYR A 271 -6.72 -20.92 9.20
C TYR A 271 -5.72 -20.71 8.05
N TYR A 272 -4.77 -19.80 8.22
CA TYR A 272 -3.79 -19.46 7.20
C TYR A 272 -2.75 -20.57 7.00
N GLY A 273 -2.25 -21.15 8.05
CA GLY A 273 -1.32 -22.27 7.98
C GLY A 273 -1.90 -23.50 7.27
N LYS A 274 -3.20 -23.78 7.49
CA LYS A 274 -3.92 -24.87 6.79
C LYS A 274 -4.24 -24.55 5.34
N LYS A 275 -4.64 -23.31 5.04
CA LYS A 275 -5.04 -22.88 3.68
C LYS A 275 -3.85 -22.80 2.73
N TYR A 276 -2.66 -22.53 3.26
CA TYR A 276 -1.45 -22.23 2.50
C TYR A 276 -0.26 -23.10 2.97
N ASP A 277 -0.51 -24.36 3.29
CA ASP A 277 0.48 -25.33 3.78
C ASP A 277 1.64 -25.59 2.81
N HIS A 278 1.40 -25.37 1.51
CA HIS A 278 2.38 -25.46 0.45
C HIS A 278 3.38 -24.28 0.42
N LEU A 279 3.09 -23.19 1.12
CA LEU A 279 3.99 -22.04 1.20
C LEU A 279 4.90 -22.16 2.42
N SER A 280 6.19 -21.94 2.21
CA SER A 280 7.15 -21.93 3.31
C SER A 280 6.83 -20.77 4.27
N ALA A 281 6.57 -21.11 5.54
CA ALA A 281 6.37 -20.12 6.60
C ALA A 281 7.65 -19.31 6.95
N HIS A 282 8.72 -19.48 6.17
CA HIS A 282 9.99 -18.82 6.43
C HIS A 282 10.00 -17.34 6.02
N ASN A 283 9.14 -16.96 5.05
CA ASN A 283 9.02 -15.57 4.59
C ASN A 283 7.55 -15.12 4.62
N LEU A 284 7.15 -14.52 5.74
CA LEU A 284 5.78 -14.00 5.90
C LEU A 284 5.46 -12.81 4.98
N GLU A 285 6.46 -12.13 4.42
CA GLU A 285 6.25 -11.02 3.47
C GLU A 285 5.83 -11.55 2.10
N GLU A 286 6.54 -12.54 1.57
CA GLU A 286 6.15 -13.23 0.34
C GLU A 286 4.77 -13.86 0.49
N PHE A 287 4.52 -14.46 1.66
CA PHE A 287 3.23 -15.06 1.97
C PHE A 287 2.10 -14.02 1.96
N TYR A 288 2.32 -12.85 2.57
CA TYR A 288 1.36 -11.75 2.58
C TYR A 288 1.05 -11.25 1.17
N ASN A 289 2.09 -10.97 0.37
CA ASN A 289 1.93 -10.50 -1.00
C ASN A 289 1.19 -11.53 -1.87
N TYR A 290 1.58 -12.80 -1.78
CA TYR A 290 0.91 -13.90 -2.47
C TYR A 290 -0.56 -14.02 -2.08
N MET A 291 -0.86 -14.00 -0.80
CA MET A 291 -2.21 -14.13 -0.26
C MET A 291 -3.11 -12.98 -0.70
N LEU A 292 -2.65 -11.73 -0.52
CA LEU A 292 -3.43 -10.54 -0.88
C LEU A 292 -3.69 -10.50 -2.39
N ARG A 293 -2.66 -10.74 -3.22
CA ARG A 293 -2.80 -10.83 -4.67
C ARG A 293 -3.82 -11.89 -5.05
N THR A 294 -3.67 -13.12 -4.53
CA THR A 294 -4.56 -14.24 -4.85
C THR A 294 -6.00 -13.96 -4.44
N THR A 295 -6.22 -13.35 -3.27
CA THR A 295 -7.55 -12.98 -2.79
C THR A 295 -8.20 -11.95 -3.71
N LEU A 296 -7.49 -10.90 -4.08
CA LEU A 296 -8.00 -9.84 -4.95
C LEU A 296 -8.26 -10.33 -6.37
N GLU A 297 -7.35 -11.13 -6.95
CA GLU A 297 -7.53 -11.71 -8.28
C GLU A 297 -8.71 -12.66 -8.33
N LYS A 298 -8.84 -13.57 -7.37
CA LYS A 298 -9.97 -14.49 -7.29
C LYS A 298 -11.29 -13.74 -7.12
N ALA A 299 -11.32 -12.73 -6.27
CA ALA A 299 -12.52 -11.91 -6.04
C ALA A 299 -12.92 -11.14 -7.30
N SER A 300 -11.98 -10.51 -8.00
CA SER A 300 -12.26 -9.74 -9.22
C SER A 300 -12.66 -10.62 -10.40
N ARG A 301 -12.11 -11.85 -10.52
CA ARG A 301 -12.52 -12.82 -11.54
C ARG A 301 -13.90 -13.41 -11.27
N LYS A 302 -14.19 -13.76 -10.00
CA LYS A 302 -15.46 -14.34 -9.59
C LYS A 302 -16.62 -13.34 -9.70
N ASP A 303 -16.36 -12.08 -9.38
CA ASP A 303 -17.35 -11.01 -9.44
C ASP A 303 -16.75 -9.73 -10.07
N PRO A 304 -16.67 -9.68 -11.41
CA PRO A 304 -16.09 -8.56 -12.16
C PRO A 304 -16.94 -7.28 -12.07
N TYR A 305 -18.13 -7.35 -11.47
CA TYR A 305 -19.05 -6.23 -11.27
C TYR A 305 -19.15 -5.86 -9.80
N SER A 306 -18.01 -5.68 -9.15
CA SER A 306 -17.90 -5.34 -7.73
C SER A 306 -16.71 -4.42 -7.45
N VAL A 307 -16.66 -3.90 -6.23
CA VAL A 307 -15.50 -3.13 -5.74
C VAL A 307 -14.19 -3.91 -5.77
N ALA A 308 -14.25 -5.26 -5.85
CA ALA A 308 -13.05 -6.09 -5.98
C ALA A 308 -12.24 -5.75 -7.25
N MET A 309 -12.91 -5.37 -8.35
CA MET A 309 -12.21 -4.92 -9.57
C MET A 309 -11.41 -3.63 -9.34
N LEU A 310 -12.01 -2.67 -8.63
CA LEU A 310 -11.34 -1.40 -8.28
C LEU A 310 -10.12 -1.67 -7.39
N TYR A 311 -10.32 -2.45 -6.33
CA TYR A 311 -9.25 -2.77 -5.39
C TYR A 311 -8.13 -3.57 -6.05
N SER A 312 -8.47 -4.59 -6.83
CA SER A 312 -7.50 -5.43 -7.56
C SER A 312 -6.65 -4.59 -8.50
N TYR A 313 -7.28 -3.69 -9.28
CA TYR A 313 -6.54 -2.82 -10.18
C TYR A 313 -5.57 -1.90 -9.44
N MET A 314 -6.04 -1.20 -8.40
CA MET A 314 -5.17 -0.28 -7.65
C MET A 314 -4.01 -1.01 -6.99
N TYR A 315 -4.26 -2.21 -6.46
CA TYR A 315 -3.20 -3.06 -5.92
C TYR A 315 -2.16 -3.43 -6.99
N HIS A 316 -2.61 -3.90 -8.17
CA HIS A 316 -1.68 -4.28 -9.24
C HIS A 316 -0.90 -3.09 -9.79
N LYS A 317 -1.52 -1.91 -9.89
CA LYS A 317 -0.84 -0.68 -10.30
C LYS A 317 0.25 -0.25 -9.32
N GLU A 318 -0.04 -0.29 -8.02
CA GLU A 318 0.96 0.02 -7.00
C GLU A 318 2.10 -1.01 -6.99
N HIS A 319 1.76 -2.29 -7.15
CA HIS A 319 2.74 -3.36 -7.23
C HIS A 319 3.61 -3.25 -8.50
N GLU A 320 3.03 -2.90 -9.66
CA GLU A 320 3.78 -2.59 -10.88
C GLU A 320 4.81 -1.48 -10.63
N VAL A 321 4.37 -0.35 -10.06
CA VAL A 321 5.25 0.79 -9.78
C VAL A 321 6.38 0.40 -8.83
N ASN A 322 6.09 -0.38 -7.78
CA ASN A 322 7.11 -0.88 -6.86
C ASN A 322 8.14 -1.75 -7.58
N ARG A 323 7.69 -2.71 -8.40
CA ARG A 323 8.56 -3.59 -9.19
C ARG A 323 9.44 -2.82 -10.17
N LEU A 324 8.89 -1.83 -10.86
CA LEU A 324 9.64 -0.96 -11.76
C LEU A 324 10.68 -0.13 -11.02
N THR A 325 10.35 0.40 -9.84
CA THR A 325 11.28 1.13 -8.99
C THR A 325 12.46 0.25 -8.59
N ILE A 326 12.20 -0.98 -8.14
CA ILE A 326 13.25 -1.96 -7.80
C ILE A 326 14.10 -2.29 -9.04
N ALA A 327 13.46 -2.53 -10.18
CA ALA A 327 14.17 -2.85 -11.43
C ALA A 327 15.11 -1.71 -11.87
N ILE A 328 14.66 -0.46 -11.81
CA ILE A 328 15.49 0.73 -12.09
C ILE A 328 16.69 0.81 -11.14
N GLU A 329 16.47 0.49 -9.86
CA GLU A 329 17.54 0.48 -8.87
C GLU A 329 18.57 -0.64 -9.15
N CYS A 330 18.09 -1.84 -9.49
CA CYS A 330 18.95 -2.95 -9.89
C CYS A 330 19.79 -2.62 -11.13
N ILE A 331 19.19 -2.01 -12.15
CA ILE A 331 19.91 -1.56 -13.36
C ILE A 331 20.98 -0.52 -13.00
N ARG A 332 20.64 0.43 -12.13
CA ARG A 332 21.59 1.46 -11.68
C ARG A 332 22.83 0.89 -11.01
N TYR A 333 22.64 -0.15 -10.19
CA TYR A 333 23.75 -0.81 -9.49
C TYR A 333 24.41 -1.95 -10.27
N GLY A 334 23.96 -2.23 -11.50
CA GLY A 334 24.50 -3.30 -12.32
C GLY A 334 24.26 -4.70 -11.76
N VAL A 335 23.15 -4.89 -11.04
CA VAL A 335 22.74 -6.19 -10.50
C VAL A 335 22.38 -7.11 -11.66
N ALA A 336 22.87 -8.37 -11.60
CA ALA A 336 22.57 -9.37 -12.64
C ALA A 336 21.05 -9.57 -12.80
N PRO A 337 20.53 -9.71 -14.03
CA PRO A 337 19.07 -9.80 -14.29
C PRO A 337 18.35 -10.88 -13.48
N ASP A 338 18.96 -12.06 -13.33
CA ASP A 338 18.36 -13.17 -12.58
C ASP A 338 18.27 -12.86 -11.07
N GLU A 339 19.30 -12.21 -10.50
CA GLU A 339 19.31 -11.76 -9.11
C GLU A 339 18.29 -10.63 -8.91
N ALA A 340 18.24 -9.66 -9.82
CA ALA A 340 17.28 -8.58 -9.81
C ALA A 340 15.82 -9.10 -9.83
N MET A 341 15.55 -10.15 -10.64
CA MET A 341 14.24 -10.80 -10.65
C MET A 341 13.88 -11.46 -9.32
N GLN A 342 14.85 -11.97 -8.56
CA GLN A 342 14.59 -12.49 -7.21
C GLN A 342 14.16 -11.37 -6.26
N TYR A 343 14.84 -10.22 -6.27
CA TYR A 343 14.42 -9.04 -5.48
C TYR A 343 13.02 -8.56 -5.85
N ILE A 344 12.69 -8.54 -7.15
CA ILE A 344 11.38 -8.10 -7.66
C ILE A 344 10.24 -9.05 -7.26
N ARG A 345 10.50 -10.36 -7.25
CA ARG A 345 9.49 -11.37 -6.86
C ARG A 345 9.23 -11.39 -5.36
N ASN A 346 10.23 -11.05 -4.56
CA ASN A 346 10.15 -11.08 -3.10
C ASN A 346 9.50 -9.80 -2.51
N ASN A 347 9.27 -8.77 -3.32
CA ASN A 347 8.64 -7.50 -2.96
C ASN A 347 7.32 -7.29 -3.73
#